data_46c85ca936eb83cd269135c592573236
#
_entry.id   46c85ca936eb83cd269135c592573236
#
_cell.length_a   1.000
_cell.length_b   1.000
_cell.length_c   1.000
_cell.angle_alpha   90.00
_cell.angle_beta   90.00
_cell.angle_gamma   90.00
#
_symmetry.space_group_name_H-M   'P 1'
#
loop_
_entity.id
_entity.type
_entity.pdbx_description
1 polymer ?
#
loop_
_entity_poly.entity_id
_entity_poly.type
_entity_poly.pdbx_seq_one_letter_code
_entity_poly.pdbx_strand_id
1 'polypeptide(L)'
;MVQYPGNQERLLQELMDNDWNENTQVTADLTNRLTFLDKFIKETQRRHNPSYQPGRTAKIDMILPGGYKLPKDSIVIPALHHIHNNAKIWDNPSRFDPDRWDTEEVKNRPAGSYVPFATGPRMCVGFNFALQEVKIFLSKLVYRYEFSLAEDGPIEYDPYFQLIRPNNLYVRAERRVKWPPKSE
;
A
#
# COMPACT_ATOMS: atom_id res chain seq x y z
N MET A 1 -2.55 5.99 -7.41
CA MET A 1 -2.79 7.43 -7.61
C MET A 1 -3.49 7.67 -8.94
N VAL A 2 -2.84 7.56 -10.07
CA VAL A 2 -3.42 7.84 -11.41
C VAL A 2 -4.67 6.99 -11.77
N GLN A 3 -4.77 5.76 -11.27
CA GLN A 3 -5.95 4.89 -11.47
C GLN A 3 -7.15 5.27 -10.61
N TYR A 4 -6.97 6.10 -9.61
CA TYR A 4 -7.98 6.44 -8.61
C TYR A 4 -8.05 7.97 -8.48
N PRO A 5 -8.91 8.61 -9.30
CA PRO A 5 -9.04 10.07 -9.34
C PRO A 5 -9.32 10.69 -7.98
N GLY A 6 -8.90 11.93 -7.78
CA GLY A 6 -9.08 12.68 -6.53
C GLY A 6 -8.02 12.41 -5.45
N ASN A 7 -7.29 11.30 -5.52
CA ASN A 7 -6.30 10.98 -4.48
C ASN A 7 -5.01 11.79 -4.62
N GLN A 8 -4.62 12.13 -5.83
CA GLN A 8 -3.44 12.95 -6.06
C GLN A 8 -3.64 14.38 -5.55
N GLU A 9 -4.82 14.91 -5.77
CA GLU A 9 -5.24 16.25 -5.31
C GLU A 9 -5.30 16.29 -3.78
N ARG A 10 -5.85 15.27 -3.15
CA ARG A 10 -5.91 15.16 -1.67
C ARG A 10 -4.52 15.03 -1.06
N LEU A 11 -3.62 14.26 -1.66
CA LEU A 11 -2.22 14.16 -1.22
C LEU A 11 -1.53 15.51 -1.33
N LEU A 12 -1.73 16.23 -2.45
CA LEU A 12 -1.16 17.57 -2.63
C LEU A 12 -1.72 18.56 -1.62
N GLN A 13 -3.04 18.55 -1.38
CA GLN A 13 -3.67 19.42 -0.39
C GLN A 13 -3.12 19.19 1.01
N GLU A 14 -2.96 17.91 1.42
CA GLU A 14 -2.36 17.60 2.72
C GLU A 14 -0.93 18.14 2.84
N LEU A 15 -0.13 18.10 1.77
CA LEU A 15 1.20 18.72 1.77
C LEU A 15 1.12 20.23 1.97
N MET A 16 0.20 20.91 1.26
CA MET A 16 0.02 22.36 1.39
C MET A 16 -0.46 22.75 2.77
N ASP A 17 -1.36 21.97 3.37
CA ASP A 17 -1.87 22.19 4.73
C ASP A 17 -0.78 22.01 5.79
N ASN A 18 0.28 21.29 5.48
CA ASN A 18 1.46 21.12 6.31
C ASN A 18 2.66 22.02 5.92
N ASP A 19 2.39 23.16 5.28
CA ASP A 19 3.39 24.19 4.91
C ASP A 19 4.52 23.69 4.00
N TRP A 20 4.21 22.68 3.16
CA TRP A 20 5.19 22.13 2.25
C TRP A 20 5.56 23.12 1.13
N ASN A 21 6.86 23.24 0.83
CA ASN A 21 7.39 24.09 -0.24
C ASN A 21 8.61 23.42 -0.88
N GLU A 22 9.17 24.05 -1.91
CA GLU A 22 10.31 23.48 -2.64
C GLU A 22 11.57 23.24 -1.81
N ASN A 23 11.75 24.01 -0.72
CA ASN A 23 12.89 23.94 0.18
C ASN A 23 12.63 23.04 1.40
N THR A 24 11.45 22.42 1.48
CA THR A 24 11.08 21.59 2.63
C THR A 24 12.05 20.43 2.76
N GLN A 25 12.73 20.37 3.90
CA GLN A 25 13.53 19.21 4.30
C GLN A 25 12.60 18.11 4.78
N VAL A 26 12.57 17.03 4.01
CA VAL A 26 11.66 15.92 4.29
C VAL A 26 12.26 15.04 5.38
N THR A 27 11.71 15.14 6.58
CA THR A 27 12.08 14.32 7.74
C THR A 27 11.04 13.24 8.01
N ALA A 28 11.42 12.24 8.80
CA ALA A 28 10.48 11.22 9.28
C ALA A 28 9.33 11.84 10.06
N ASP A 29 9.62 12.81 10.94
CA ASP A 29 8.61 13.49 11.75
C ASP A 29 7.59 14.25 10.90
N LEU A 30 8.05 14.91 9.85
CA LEU A 30 7.16 15.59 8.91
C LEU A 30 6.26 14.58 8.18
N THR A 31 6.84 13.54 7.60
CA THR A 31 6.06 12.54 6.85
C THR A 31 5.13 11.71 7.72
N ASN A 32 5.43 11.54 9.00
CA ASN A 32 4.55 10.84 9.95
C ASN A 32 3.33 11.66 10.38
N ARG A 33 3.33 12.97 10.16
CA ARG A 33 2.16 13.84 10.37
C ARG A 33 1.17 13.81 9.21
N LEU A 34 1.57 13.33 8.04
CA LEU A 34 0.75 13.24 6.84
C LEU A 34 -0.20 12.03 6.94
N THR A 35 -1.38 12.28 7.50
CA THR A 35 -2.35 11.22 7.86
C THR A 35 -3.02 10.61 6.63
N PHE A 36 -3.35 11.43 5.63
CA PHE A 36 -3.93 10.94 4.39
C PHE A 36 -2.92 10.15 3.56
N LEU A 37 -1.66 10.60 3.52
CA LEU A 37 -0.56 9.86 2.89
C LEU A 37 -0.42 8.46 3.52
N ASP A 38 -0.47 8.36 4.83
CA ASP A 38 -0.40 7.07 5.54
C ASP A 38 -1.57 6.14 5.15
N LYS A 39 -2.81 6.66 5.13
CA LYS A 39 -3.99 5.92 4.69
C LYS A 39 -3.91 5.50 3.24
N PHE A 40 -3.44 6.38 2.36
CA PHE A 40 -3.24 6.09 0.95
C PHE A 40 -2.21 4.95 0.73
N ILE A 41 -1.09 4.96 1.45
CA ILE A 41 -0.08 3.90 1.40
C ILE A 41 -0.68 2.58 1.90
N LYS A 42 -1.37 2.58 3.03
CA LYS A 42 -2.04 1.39 3.58
C LYS A 42 -3.03 0.79 2.59
N GLU A 43 -3.84 1.61 1.95
CA GLU A 43 -4.82 1.15 0.97
C GLU A 43 -4.13 0.63 -0.30
N THR A 44 -3.05 1.27 -0.72
CA THR A 44 -2.23 0.77 -1.84
C THR A 44 -1.65 -0.61 -1.52
N GLN A 45 -1.11 -0.80 -0.33
CA GLN A 45 -0.58 -2.09 0.10
C GLN A 45 -1.67 -3.15 0.28
N ARG A 46 -2.87 -2.77 0.73
CA ARG A 46 -4.00 -3.68 0.80
C ARG A 46 -4.40 -4.17 -0.59
N ARG A 47 -4.61 -3.25 -1.50
CA ARG A 47 -5.17 -3.52 -2.83
C ARG A 47 -4.15 -4.05 -3.82
N HIS A 48 -2.91 -3.60 -3.72
CA HIS A 48 -1.81 -3.85 -4.65
C HIS A 48 -0.53 -4.27 -3.91
N ASN A 49 -0.65 -5.23 -2.99
CA ASN A 49 0.52 -5.70 -2.25
C ASN A 49 1.55 -6.33 -3.21
N PRO A 50 2.77 -5.81 -3.29
CA PRO A 50 3.79 -6.35 -4.18
C PRO A 50 4.20 -7.79 -3.83
N SER A 51 4.28 -8.14 -2.53
CA SER A 51 4.65 -9.49 -2.08
C SER A 51 3.39 -10.26 -1.65
N TYR A 52 2.91 -11.14 -2.49
CA TYR A 52 1.64 -11.82 -2.29
C TYR A 52 1.74 -13.28 -1.82
N GLN A 53 2.91 -13.89 -1.87
CA GLN A 53 3.13 -15.31 -1.59
C GLN A 53 4.41 -15.60 -0.78
N PRO A 54 4.52 -15.14 0.48
CA PRO A 54 5.68 -15.44 1.31
C PRO A 54 5.66 -16.92 1.75
N GLY A 55 6.41 -17.77 1.05
CA GLY A 55 6.50 -19.20 1.36
C GLY A 55 7.23 -19.52 2.67
N ARG A 56 6.80 -20.59 3.34
CA ARG A 56 7.44 -21.17 4.53
C ARG A 56 7.47 -22.68 4.41
N THR A 57 8.54 -23.30 4.92
CA THR A 57 8.64 -24.75 5.01
C THR A 57 8.44 -25.20 6.44
N ALA A 58 7.53 -26.14 6.66
CA ALA A 58 7.29 -26.75 7.97
C ALA A 58 8.53 -27.56 8.39
N LYS A 59 9.06 -27.32 9.58
CA LYS A 59 10.23 -28.05 10.10
C LYS A 59 9.87 -29.31 10.90
N ILE A 60 8.63 -29.43 11.26
CA ILE A 60 8.04 -30.56 12.01
C ILE A 60 6.63 -30.83 11.47
N ASP A 61 6.09 -32.01 11.77
CA ASP A 61 4.65 -32.24 11.62
C ASP A 61 3.88 -31.33 12.55
N MET A 62 2.82 -30.72 12.06
CA MET A 62 1.97 -29.82 12.86
C MET A 62 0.50 -29.95 12.49
N ILE A 63 -0.34 -29.50 13.40
CA ILE A 63 -1.79 -29.37 13.17
C ILE A 63 -2.12 -27.89 13.18
N LEU A 64 -2.66 -27.41 12.07
CA LEU A 64 -3.13 -26.04 11.95
C LEU A 64 -4.52 -25.88 12.57
N PRO A 65 -4.94 -24.65 12.91
CA PRO A 65 -6.31 -24.38 13.33
C PRO A 65 -7.32 -24.99 12.36
N GLY A 66 -8.38 -25.61 12.90
CA GLY A 66 -9.34 -26.36 12.09
C GLY A 66 -8.98 -27.85 11.90
N GLY A 67 -7.89 -28.34 12.51
CA GLY A 67 -7.52 -29.75 12.47
C GLY A 67 -6.74 -30.18 11.22
N TYR A 68 -6.30 -29.25 10.39
CA TYR A 68 -5.54 -29.54 9.19
C TYR A 68 -4.13 -30.04 9.53
N LYS A 69 -3.82 -31.28 9.11
CA LYS A 69 -2.49 -31.87 9.28
C LYS A 69 -1.53 -31.31 8.25
N LEU A 70 -0.41 -30.79 8.70
CA LEU A 70 0.68 -30.29 7.86
C LEU A 70 1.93 -31.12 8.13
N PRO A 71 2.32 -32.04 7.23
CA PRO A 71 3.53 -32.84 7.39
C PRO A 71 4.80 -31.96 7.38
N LYS A 72 5.83 -32.45 8.04
CA LYS A 72 7.18 -31.90 7.92
C LYS A 72 7.58 -31.75 6.44
N ASP A 73 8.36 -30.73 6.17
CA ASP A 73 8.87 -30.33 4.85
C ASP A 73 7.80 -29.85 3.85
N SER A 74 6.52 -29.79 4.26
CA SER A 74 5.48 -29.13 3.46
C SER A 74 5.76 -27.64 3.30
N ILE A 75 5.52 -27.12 2.09
CA ILE A 75 5.60 -25.68 1.80
C ILE A 75 4.21 -25.06 2.00
N VAL A 76 4.13 -24.04 2.84
CA VAL A 76 2.91 -23.26 3.09
C VAL A 76 3.09 -21.86 2.51
N ILE A 77 2.13 -21.45 1.71
CA ILE A 77 2.10 -20.12 1.09
C ILE A 77 0.80 -19.44 1.52
N PRO A 78 0.84 -18.48 2.45
CA PRO A 78 -0.34 -17.68 2.76
C PRO A 78 -0.68 -16.77 1.58
N ALA A 79 -1.94 -16.83 1.13
CA ALA A 79 -2.43 -16.03 0.01
C ALA A 79 -2.75 -14.60 0.48
N LEU A 80 -1.74 -13.75 0.68
CA LEU A 80 -1.89 -12.40 1.22
C LEU A 80 -2.83 -11.54 0.38
N HIS A 81 -2.73 -11.63 -0.94
CA HIS A 81 -3.65 -10.91 -1.83
C HIS A 81 -5.12 -11.30 -1.58
N HIS A 82 -5.38 -12.59 -1.37
CA HIS A 82 -6.74 -13.06 -1.04
C HIS A 82 -7.21 -12.52 0.31
N ILE A 83 -6.35 -12.56 1.33
CA ILE A 83 -6.67 -12.04 2.67
C ILE A 83 -7.02 -10.55 2.60
N HIS A 84 -6.21 -9.77 1.89
CA HIS A 84 -6.40 -8.32 1.76
C HIS A 84 -7.60 -7.92 0.89
N ASN A 85 -8.15 -8.84 0.10
CA ASN A 85 -9.31 -8.62 -0.77
C ASN A 85 -10.53 -9.48 -0.40
N ASN A 86 -10.54 -10.12 0.78
CA ASN A 86 -11.65 -10.99 1.20
C ASN A 86 -12.86 -10.15 1.64
N ALA A 87 -13.99 -10.32 0.95
CA ALA A 87 -15.23 -9.60 1.24
C ALA A 87 -15.86 -9.93 2.62
N LYS A 88 -15.41 -11.01 3.28
CA LYS A 88 -15.81 -11.31 4.67
C LYS A 88 -15.09 -10.46 5.70
N ILE A 89 -14.01 -9.78 5.31
CA ILE A 89 -13.14 -8.97 6.18
C ILE A 89 -13.21 -7.49 5.78
N TRP A 90 -13.29 -7.21 4.48
CA TRP A 90 -13.21 -5.88 3.92
C TRP A 90 -14.50 -5.54 3.17
N ASP A 91 -15.19 -4.49 3.59
CA ASP A 91 -16.33 -3.98 2.83
C ASP A 91 -15.87 -3.51 1.45
N ASN A 92 -16.61 -3.93 0.41
CA ASN A 92 -16.28 -3.61 -0.98
C ASN A 92 -14.75 -3.66 -1.26
N PRO A 93 -14.11 -4.83 -1.18
CA PRO A 93 -12.64 -4.93 -1.23
C PRO A 93 -12.04 -4.49 -2.57
N SER A 94 -12.82 -4.44 -3.64
CA SER A 94 -12.39 -3.95 -4.95
C SER A 94 -12.27 -2.42 -5.00
N ARG A 95 -13.01 -1.69 -4.16
CA ARG A 95 -12.94 -0.24 -4.06
C ARG A 95 -11.63 0.18 -3.40
N PHE A 96 -10.88 1.04 -4.08
CA PHE A 96 -9.74 1.74 -3.49
C PHE A 96 -10.26 2.94 -2.68
N ASP A 97 -10.13 2.87 -1.38
CA ASP A 97 -10.70 3.85 -0.47
C ASP A 97 -9.77 4.07 0.73
N PRO A 98 -8.92 5.10 0.70
CA PRO A 98 -8.06 5.44 1.84
C PRO A 98 -8.84 5.78 3.13
N ASP A 99 -10.06 6.29 3.03
CA ASP A 99 -10.82 6.68 4.22
C ASP A 99 -11.39 5.49 5.00
N ARG A 100 -11.40 4.28 4.40
CA ARG A 100 -11.74 3.06 5.15
C ARG A 100 -10.90 2.87 6.42
N TRP A 101 -9.66 3.38 6.42
CA TRP A 101 -8.74 3.23 7.55
C TRP A 101 -9.16 4.01 8.80
N ASP A 102 -10.14 4.92 8.69
CA ASP A 102 -10.74 5.63 9.81
C ASP A 102 -11.97 4.93 10.38
N THR A 103 -12.54 3.95 9.67
CA THR A 103 -13.77 3.29 10.09
C THR A 103 -13.55 2.34 11.27
N GLU A 104 -14.55 2.22 12.14
CA GLU A 104 -14.51 1.29 13.26
C GLU A 104 -14.43 -0.18 12.81
N GLU A 105 -15.03 -0.51 11.66
CA GLU A 105 -14.93 -1.85 11.06
C GLU A 105 -13.47 -2.22 10.79
N VAL A 106 -12.71 -1.33 10.15
CA VAL A 106 -11.30 -1.58 9.83
C VAL A 106 -10.43 -1.56 11.07
N LYS A 107 -10.74 -0.73 12.07
CA LYS A 107 -10.02 -0.72 13.36
C LYS A 107 -10.22 -2.02 14.14
N ASN A 108 -11.43 -2.58 14.10
CA ASN A 108 -11.82 -3.79 14.83
C ASN A 108 -11.68 -5.09 14.02
N ARG A 109 -11.06 -5.03 12.83
CA ARG A 109 -10.87 -6.22 11.98
C ARG A 109 -10.05 -7.30 12.67
N PRO A 110 -10.23 -8.58 12.29
CA PRO A 110 -9.46 -9.69 12.86
C PRO A 110 -7.95 -9.50 12.69
N ALA A 111 -7.19 -9.89 13.70
CA ALA A 111 -5.73 -9.90 13.62
C ALA A 111 -5.26 -10.76 12.44
N GLY A 112 -4.24 -10.28 11.72
CA GLY A 112 -3.72 -10.96 10.54
C GLY A 112 -4.49 -10.70 9.24
N SER A 113 -5.57 -9.90 9.26
CA SER A 113 -6.29 -9.52 8.04
C SER A 113 -5.58 -8.46 7.19
N TYR A 114 -4.57 -7.80 7.74
CA TYR A 114 -3.71 -6.86 7.04
C TYR A 114 -2.25 -7.07 7.45
N VAL A 115 -1.47 -7.68 6.57
CA VAL A 115 -0.08 -8.10 6.83
C VAL A 115 0.81 -7.86 5.59
N PRO A 116 0.91 -6.62 5.09
CA PRO A 116 1.59 -6.32 3.83
C PRO A 116 3.09 -6.65 3.86
N PHE A 117 3.68 -6.71 5.03
CA PHE A 117 5.09 -7.07 5.26
C PHE A 117 5.26 -8.44 5.95
N ALA A 118 4.23 -9.29 5.89
CA ALA A 118 4.11 -10.52 6.67
C ALA A 118 4.09 -10.24 8.19
N THR A 119 4.28 -11.27 9.02
CA THR A 119 4.26 -11.15 10.48
C THR A 119 5.14 -12.21 11.13
N GLY A 120 5.38 -12.06 12.44
CA GLY A 120 6.19 -12.98 13.23
C GLY A 120 7.70 -12.81 13.01
N PRO A 121 8.52 -13.76 13.50
CA PRO A 121 9.98 -13.67 13.48
C PRO A 121 10.61 -13.55 12.08
N ARG A 122 9.84 -13.84 11.04
CA ARG A 122 10.27 -13.78 9.64
C ARG A 122 9.55 -12.68 8.85
N MET A 123 8.98 -11.70 9.54
CA MET A 123 8.44 -10.50 8.88
C MET A 123 9.55 -9.74 8.13
N CYS A 124 9.16 -8.87 7.23
CA CYS A 124 10.12 -8.07 6.46
C CYS A 124 11.01 -7.24 7.39
N VAL A 125 12.32 -7.43 7.32
CA VAL A 125 13.29 -6.68 8.14
C VAL A 125 13.35 -5.20 7.74
N GLY A 126 13.07 -4.89 6.47
CA GLY A 126 13.14 -3.55 5.91
C GLY A 126 11.82 -2.76 5.96
N PHE A 127 10.79 -3.20 6.69
CA PHE A 127 9.47 -2.59 6.59
C PHE A 127 9.45 -1.10 6.98
N ASN A 128 10.17 -0.72 8.04
CA ASN A 128 10.26 0.68 8.47
C ASN A 128 10.98 1.55 7.43
N PHE A 129 12.07 1.02 6.87
CA PHE A 129 12.83 1.70 5.82
C PHE A 129 11.97 1.90 4.57
N ALA A 130 11.30 0.84 4.09
CA ALA A 130 10.45 0.90 2.91
C ALA A 130 9.28 1.87 3.07
N LEU A 131 8.60 1.87 4.23
CA LEU A 131 7.52 2.82 4.51
C LEU A 131 8.02 4.25 4.50
N GLN A 132 9.17 4.52 5.12
CA GLN A 132 9.75 5.85 5.16
C GLN A 132 10.18 6.31 3.75
N GLU A 133 10.79 5.41 2.98
CA GLU A 133 11.20 5.68 1.60
C GLU A 133 9.99 6.05 0.73
N VAL A 134 8.92 5.25 0.78
CA VAL A 134 7.69 5.52 0.02
C VAL A 134 7.08 6.87 0.42
N LYS A 135 7.01 7.19 1.71
CA LYS A 135 6.50 8.47 2.20
C LYS A 135 7.29 9.64 1.64
N ILE A 136 8.61 9.57 1.70
CA ILE A 136 9.51 10.63 1.21
C ILE A 136 9.38 10.81 -0.31
N PHE A 137 9.45 9.71 -1.07
CA PHE A 137 9.39 9.79 -2.52
C PHE A 137 8.03 10.28 -2.99
N LEU A 138 6.94 9.71 -2.46
CA LEU A 138 5.60 10.07 -2.89
C LEU A 138 5.28 11.53 -2.59
N SER A 139 5.64 12.04 -1.41
CA SER A 139 5.47 13.45 -1.06
C SER A 139 6.21 14.38 -2.02
N LYS A 140 7.49 14.07 -2.31
CA LYS A 140 8.28 14.89 -3.25
C LYS A 140 7.75 14.84 -4.67
N LEU A 141 7.31 13.68 -5.12
CA LEU A 141 6.79 13.49 -6.47
C LEU A 141 5.46 14.22 -6.64
N VAL A 142 4.51 14.04 -5.71
CA VAL A 142 3.20 14.70 -5.76
C VAL A 142 3.32 16.22 -5.68
N TYR A 143 4.23 16.74 -4.86
CA TYR A 143 4.46 18.17 -4.78
C TYR A 143 4.98 18.76 -6.10
N ARG A 144 5.89 18.03 -6.80
CA ARG A 144 6.57 18.56 -7.99
C ARG A 144 5.89 18.26 -9.30
N TYR A 145 5.13 17.17 -9.37
CA TYR A 145 4.57 16.66 -10.61
C TYR A 145 3.09 16.34 -10.46
N GLU A 146 2.40 16.52 -11.57
CA GLU A 146 1.09 15.97 -11.81
C GLU A 146 1.22 14.73 -12.68
N PHE A 147 0.58 13.64 -12.27
CA PHE A 147 0.66 12.37 -12.97
C PHE A 147 -0.68 12.05 -13.62
N SER A 148 -0.62 11.58 -14.85
CA SER A 148 -1.75 11.03 -15.59
C SER A 148 -1.38 9.69 -16.22
N LEU A 149 -2.37 8.87 -16.57
CA LEU A 149 -2.12 7.68 -17.37
C LEU A 149 -1.65 8.11 -18.77
N ALA A 150 -0.64 7.44 -19.28
CA ALA A 150 -0.16 7.66 -20.63
C ALA A 150 -1.01 6.93 -21.67
N GLU A 151 -1.58 5.80 -21.28
CA GLU A 151 -2.39 4.92 -22.11
C GLU A 151 -3.61 4.43 -21.31
N ASP A 152 -4.75 4.33 -21.98
CA ASP A 152 -5.96 3.74 -21.42
C ASP A 152 -5.93 2.23 -21.63
N GLY A 153 -6.50 1.49 -20.69
CA GLY A 153 -6.67 0.05 -20.83
C GLY A 153 -6.45 -0.72 -19.53
N PRO A 154 -6.68 -2.02 -19.54
CA PRO A 154 -6.43 -2.87 -18.38
C PRO A 154 -4.94 -2.96 -18.09
N ILE A 155 -4.58 -2.93 -16.81
CA ILE A 155 -3.21 -3.15 -16.38
C ILE A 155 -2.94 -4.65 -16.33
N GLU A 156 -1.91 -5.05 -17.04
CA GLU A 156 -1.40 -6.41 -17.04
C GLU A 156 -0.28 -6.54 -16.01
N TYR A 157 -0.24 -7.68 -15.35
CA TYR A 157 0.77 -7.96 -14.33
C TYR A 157 1.66 -9.14 -14.77
N ASP A 158 2.95 -9.05 -14.41
CA ASP A 158 3.90 -10.12 -14.66
C ASP A 158 3.58 -11.35 -13.78
N PRO A 159 3.15 -12.49 -14.37
CA PRO A 159 2.76 -13.67 -13.61
C PRO A 159 3.97 -14.49 -13.11
N TYR A 160 5.17 -14.20 -13.56
CA TYR A 160 6.38 -14.99 -13.27
C TYR A 160 7.31 -14.33 -12.25
N PHE A 161 7.06 -13.08 -11.90
CA PHE A 161 7.88 -12.36 -10.95
C PHE A 161 7.41 -12.60 -9.52
N GLN A 162 8.32 -12.78 -8.57
CA GLN A 162 7.96 -12.99 -7.15
C GLN A 162 7.24 -11.77 -6.53
N LEU A 163 7.47 -10.60 -7.10
CA LEU A 163 6.78 -9.38 -6.73
C LEU A 163 5.81 -9.01 -7.84
N ILE A 164 4.56 -8.70 -7.48
CA ILE A 164 3.59 -8.21 -8.45
C ILE A 164 4.08 -6.87 -8.98
N ARG A 165 4.27 -6.81 -10.30
CA ARG A 165 4.59 -5.57 -11.00
C ARG A 165 3.74 -5.45 -12.26
N PRO A 166 3.30 -4.24 -12.60
CA PRO A 166 2.63 -4.02 -13.88
C PRO A 166 3.62 -4.07 -15.04
N ASN A 167 3.19 -4.65 -16.17
CA ASN A 167 3.97 -4.69 -17.42
C ASN A 167 3.73 -3.45 -18.29
N ASN A 168 2.53 -2.85 -18.20
CA ASN A 168 2.06 -1.80 -19.09
C ASN A 168 1.53 -0.56 -18.36
N LEU A 169 1.96 -0.31 -17.13
CA LEU A 169 1.59 0.92 -16.44
C LEU A 169 2.54 2.06 -16.83
N TYR A 170 2.15 2.84 -17.82
CA TYR A 170 2.88 4.03 -18.24
C TYR A 170 2.17 5.30 -17.74
N VAL A 171 2.94 6.20 -17.18
CA VAL A 171 2.44 7.47 -16.66
C VAL A 171 3.18 8.64 -17.29
N ARG A 172 2.46 9.74 -17.52
CA ARG A 172 3.03 11.04 -17.84
C ARG A 172 3.23 11.81 -16.55
N ALA A 173 4.34 12.54 -16.45
CA ALA A 173 4.65 13.40 -15.32
C ALA A 173 4.82 14.82 -15.85
N GLU A 174 3.92 15.71 -15.51
CA GLU A 174 3.97 17.12 -15.85
C GLU A 174 4.43 17.92 -14.63
N ARG A 175 5.42 18.82 -14.82
CA ARG A 175 5.92 19.63 -13.71
C ARG A 175 4.85 20.63 -13.30
N ARG A 176 4.52 20.66 -12.01
CA ARG A 176 3.56 21.63 -11.46
C ARG A 176 4.13 23.05 -11.53
N VAL A 177 3.27 23.96 -11.88
CA VAL A 177 3.52 25.40 -11.90
C VAL A 177 2.56 26.17 -10.98
N LYS A 178 1.56 25.46 -10.43
CA LYS A 178 0.56 26.00 -9.50
C LYS A 178 0.28 25.00 -8.39
N TRP A 179 0.04 25.50 -7.19
CA TRP A 179 -0.31 24.74 -6.00
C TRP A 179 -1.61 25.32 -5.42
N PRO A 180 -2.47 24.47 -4.84
CA PRO A 180 -3.66 24.95 -4.16
C PRO A 180 -3.27 25.78 -2.92
N PRO A 181 -4.12 26.71 -2.49
CA PRO A 181 -3.93 27.38 -1.21
C PRO A 181 -4.07 26.38 -0.07
N LYS A 182 -3.58 26.77 1.11
CA LYS A 182 -3.82 26.05 2.35
C LYS A 182 -5.32 26.04 2.66
N SER A 183 -5.84 24.94 3.16
CA SER A 183 -7.23 24.86 3.63
C SER A 183 -7.47 25.83 4.80
N GLU A 184 -8.64 26.45 4.85
CA GLU A 184 -9.07 27.32 5.94
C GLU A 184 -9.35 26.55 7.24
#